data_355ab55d46e3b9963b3893c1d7ec7de0
#
_entry.id   355ab55d46e3b9963b3893c1d7ec7de0
#
_cell.length_a   1.000
_cell.length_b   1.000
_cell.length_c   1.000
_cell.angle_alpha   90.00
_cell.angle_beta   90.00
_cell.angle_gamma   90.00
#
_symmetry.space_group_name_H-M   'P 1'
#
loop_
_entity.id
_entity.type
_entity.pdbx_description
1 polymer ?
#
loop_
_entity_poly.entity_id
_entity_poly.type
_entity_poly.pdbx_seq_one_letter_code
_entity_poly.pdbx_strand_id
1 'polypeptide(L)'
;VLVRHLAKGKTVLDCFTHTGGFALNAALGEAKHVTAVDVSNTALEEGRANAKLNGLENVSFVQADVFDYLDTLKHHQFDFIILDPPAFTKSRRTVMKAYNGYKRINMQAMHVLRGGGYLATCSCSRYMECDLFEKMLREAAQEVGVTLKQISVTQKNADHPILWNMEESSYLKFYIFQIV
;
A
#
# COMPACT_ATOMS: atom_id res chain seq x y z
N VAL A 1 11.49 1.26 -7.90
CA VAL A 1 12.89 1.01 -7.49
C VAL A 1 12.96 0.72 -5.99
N LEU A 2 12.44 1.57 -5.08
CA LEU A 2 12.60 1.41 -3.63
C LEU A 2 11.87 0.15 -3.09
N VAL A 3 10.63 -0.13 -3.54
CA VAL A 3 9.89 -1.35 -3.17
C VAL A 3 10.70 -2.61 -3.51
N ARG A 4 11.28 -2.67 -4.72
CA ARG A 4 12.15 -3.77 -5.15
C ARG A 4 13.33 -4.00 -4.20
N HIS A 5 13.96 -2.91 -3.74
CA HIS A 5 15.11 -2.97 -2.81
C HIS A 5 14.70 -3.46 -1.41
N LEU A 6 13.59 -2.93 -0.90
CA LEU A 6 13.11 -3.26 0.44
C LEU A 6 12.50 -4.65 0.54
N ALA A 7 12.05 -5.22 -0.59
CA ALA A 7 11.38 -6.54 -0.63
C ALA A 7 12.34 -7.73 -0.51
N LYS A 8 13.66 -7.53 -0.70
CA LYS A 8 14.64 -8.63 -0.72
C LYS A 8 14.57 -9.52 0.51
N GLY A 9 14.32 -10.81 0.27
CA GLY A 9 14.23 -11.84 1.31
C GLY A 9 12.99 -11.77 2.21
N LYS A 10 12.02 -10.91 1.91
CA LYS A 10 10.84 -10.62 2.73
C LYS A 10 9.58 -11.32 2.25
N THR A 11 8.67 -11.61 3.18
CA THR A 11 7.28 -11.92 2.86
C THR A 11 6.51 -10.60 2.68
N VAL A 12 5.95 -10.41 1.48
CA VAL A 12 5.31 -9.15 1.07
C VAL A 12 3.81 -9.37 0.86
N LEU A 13 3.00 -8.42 1.31
CA LEU A 13 1.58 -8.31 0.99
C LEU A 13 1.34 -7.05 0.19
N ASP A 14 0.81 -7.19 -1.03
CA ASP A 14 0.43 -6.09 -1.91
C ASP A 14 -1.11 -6.01 -1.98
N CYS A 15 -1.66 -5.00 -1.33
CA CYS A 15 -3.09 -4.74 -1.21
C CYS A 15 -3.56 -3.76 -2.30
N PHE A 16 -4.68 -4.08 -2.94
CA PHE A 16 -5.19 -3.38 -4.13
C PHE A 16 -4.20 -3.48 -5.30
N THR A 17 -3.69 -4.68 -5.49
CA THR A 17 -2.56 -4.94 -6.39
C THR A 17 -2.87 -4.65 -7.87
N HIS A 18 -4.15 -4.57 -8.25
CA HIS A 18 -4.60 -4.39 -9.63
C HIS A 18 -3.93 -5.43 -10.54
N THR A 19 -3.16 -5.03 -11.55
CA THR A 19 -2.42 -5.91 -12.46
C THR A 19 -1.04 -6.33 -11.94
N GLY A 20 -0.76 -6.12 -10.64
CA GLY A 20 0.45 -6.59 -9.99
C GLY A 20 1.64 -5.63 -10.00
N GLY A 21 1.43 -4.33 -10.22
CA GLY A 21 2.53 -3.38 -10.38
C GLY A 21 3.56 -3.40 -9.25
N PHE A 22 3.13 -3.32 -8.00
CA PHE A 22 4.02 -3.41 -6.84
C PHE A 22 4.43 -4.87 -6.55
N ALA A 23 3.49 -5.82 -6.64
CA ALA A 23 3.75 -7.23 -6.39
C ALA A 23 4.88 -7.78 -7.28
N LEU A 24 4.82 -7.53 -8.57
CA LEU A 24 5.84 -7.97 -9.53
C LEU A 24 7.19 -7.30 -9.29
N ASN A 25 7.19 -6.01 -8.94
CA ASN A 25 8.43 -5.32 -8.56
C ASN A 25 9.03 -5.87 -7.26
N ALA A 26 8.22 -6.25 -6.28
CA ALA A 26 8.69 -6.91 -5.06
C ALA A 26 9.27 -8.30 -5.37
N ALA A 27 8.62 -9.08 -6.23
CA ALA A 27 9.08 -10.39 -6.66
C ALA A 27 10.41 -10.32 -7.44
N LEU A 28 10.52 -9.36 -8.39
CA LEU A 28 11.77 -9.05 -9.10
C LEU A 28 12.88 -8.54 -8.16
N GLY A 29 12.52 -8.04 -6.99
CA GLY A 29 13.42 -7.64 -5.90
C GLY A 29 13.84 -8.79 -5.00
N GLU A 30 13.66 -10.04 -5.43
CA GLU A 30 14.02 -11.23 -4.67
C GLU A 30 13.24 -11.36 -3.34
N ALA A 31 11.96 -10.92 -3.32
CA ALA A 31 11.06 -11.23 -2.21
C ALA A 31 10.98 -12.74 -2.00
N LYS A 32 10.94 -13.19 -0.74
CA LYS A 32 10.78 -14.62 -0.42
C LYS A 32 9.43 -15.13 -0.96
N HIS A 33 8.39 -14.36 -0.79
CA HIS A 33 7.06 -14.61 -1.34
C HIS A 33 6.27 -13.31 -1.35
N VAL A 34 5.40 -13.14 -2.37
CA VAL A 34 4.48 -12.02 -2.48
C VAL A 34 3.05 -12.53 -2.55
N THR A 35 2.19 -12.01 -1.69
CA THR A 35 0.74 -12.19 -1.78
C THR A 35 0.12 -10.92 -2.34
N ALA A 36 -0.51 -11.01 -3.49
CA ALA A 36 -1.13 -9.90 -4.22
C ALA A 36 -2.65 -10.01 -4.14
N VAL A 37 -3.33 -9.04 -3.53
CA VAL A 37 -4.76 -9.09 -3.23
C VAL A 37 -5.50 -7.98 -3.96
N ASP A 38 -6.57 -8.34 -4.65
CA ASP A 38 -7.51 -7.40 -5.29
C ASP A 38 -8.92 -8.02 -5.35
N VAL A 39 -9.93 -7.18 -5.45
CA VAL A 39 -11.32 -7.61 -5.63
C VAL A 39 -11.61 -7.99 -7.08
N SER A 40 -10.87 -7.44 -8.04
CA SER A 40 -11.06 -7.61 -9.48
C SER A 40 -10.37 -8.87 -10.00
N ASN A 41 -11.15 -9.92 -10.29
CA ASN A 41 -10.58 -11.13 -10.90
C ASN A 41 -9.89 -10.85 -12.24
N THR A 42 -10.46 -9.99 -13.08
CA THR A 42 -9.86 -9.61 -14.38
C THR A 42 -8.47 -9.01 -14.20
N ALA A 43 -8.31 -8.07 -13.25
CA ALA A 43 -7.02 -7.49 -12.97
C ALA A 43 -6.01 -8.52 -12.45
N LEU A 44 -6.46 -9.46 -11.61
CA LEU A 44 -5.61 -10.55 -11.11
C LEU A 44 -5.20 -11.54 -12.20
N GLU A 45 -6.06 -11.81 -13.19
CA GLU A 45 -5.70 -12.64 -14.35
C GLU A 45 -4.60 -11.97 -15.19
N GLU A 46 -4.71 -10.68 -15.43
CA GLU A 46 -3.64 -9.89 -16.07
C GLU A 46 -2.35 -9.91 -15.23
N GLY A 47 -2.47 -9.78 -13.92
CA GLY A 47 -1.34 -9.88 -12.99
C GLY A 47 -0.62 -11.24 -13.08
N ARG A 48 -1.38 -12.35 -13.15
CA ARG A 48 -0.82 -13.71 -13.35
C ARG A 48 -0.12 -13.83 -14.70
N ALA A 49 -0.72 -13.28 -15.76
CA ALA A 49 -0.11 -13.29 -17.08
C ALA A 49 1.20 -12.49 -17.08
N ASN A 50 1.23 -11.32 -16.44
CA ASN A 50 2.42 -10.49 -16.28
C ASN A 50 3.51 -11.20 -15.45
N ALA A 51 3.14 -11.89 -14.35
CA ALA A 51 4.09 -12.69 -13.56
C ALA A 51 4.73 -13.79 -14.43
N LYS A 52 3.94 -14.52 -15.19
CA LYS A 52 4.40 -15.57 -16.11
C LYS A 52 5.35 -15.01 -17.19
N LEU A 53 5.01 -13.87 -17.79
CA LEU A 53 5.86 -13.22 -18.80
C LEU A 53 7.23 -12.79 -18.24
N ASN A 54 7.30 -12.51 -16.94
CA ASN A 54 8.54 -12.14 -16.26
C ASN A 54 9.23 -13.33 -15.55
N GLY A 55 8.74 -14.56 -15.71
CA GLY A 55 9.31 -15.76 -15.09
C GLY A 55 9.24 -15.76 -13.55
N LEU A 56 8.23 -15.12 -12.96
CA LEU A 56 8.08 -14.98 -11.52
C LEU A 56 7.17 -16.09 -10.98
N GLU A 57 7.70 -16.93 -10.10
CA GLU A 57 6.99 -18.04 -9.45
C GLU A 57 6.67 -17.78 -7.98
N ASN A 58 7.23 -16.72 -7.41
CA ASN A 58 7.11 -16.36 -5.99
C ASN A 58 5.96 -15.38 -5.70
N VAL A 59 4.95 -15.28 -6.58
CA VAL A 59 3.78 -14.42 -6.41
C VAL A 59 2.50 -15.24 -6.40
N SER A 60 1.67 -15.06 -5.37
CA SER A 60 0.31 -15.61 -5.28
C SER A 60 -0.72 -14.49 -5.41
N PHE A 61 -1.72 -14.69 -6.27
CA PHE A 61 -2.81 -13.73 -6.49
C PHE A 61 -4.09 -14.22 -5.83
N VAL A 62 -4.67 -13.40 -4.96
CA VAL A 62 -5.85 -13.70 -4.15
C VAL A 62 -6.98 -12.72 -4.48
N GLN A 63 -8.14 -13.26 -4.88
CA GLN A 63 -9.34 -12.45 -5.06
C GLN A 63 -10.06 -12.30 -3.73
N ALA A 64 -10.03 -11.10 -3.15
CA ALA A 64 -10.73 -10.78 -1.91
C ALA A 64 -10.94 -9.27 -1.76
N ASP A 65 -11.92 -8.87 -0.94
CA ASP A 65 -11.94 -7.53 -0.37
C ASP A 65 -10.76 -7.38 0.59
N VAL A 66 -9.98 -6.30 0.45
CA VAL A 66 -8.75 -6.12 1.21
C VAL A 66 -9.00 -5.93 2.71
N PHE A 67 -10.09 -5.24 3.08
CA PHE A 67 -10.45 -5.06 4.48
C PHE A 67 -10.78 -6.39 5.16
N ASP A 68 -11.60 -7.20 4.48
CA ASP A 68 -11.98 -8.52 4.98
C ASP A 68 -10.77 -9.46 5.00
N TYR A 69 -9.92 -9.40 3.98
CA TYR A 69 -8.72 -10.23 3.90
C TYR A 69 -7.74 -9.93 5.04
N LEU A 70 -7.47 -8.64 5.32
CA LEU A 70 -6.61 -8.24 6.44
C LEU A 70 -7.14 -8.73 7.80
N ASP A 71 -8.47 -8.75 7.99
CA ASP A 71 -9.10 -9.25 9.23
C ASP A 71 -8.92 -10.78 9.42
N THR A 72 -8.62 -11.53 8.35
CA THR A 72 -8.34 -12.99 8.43
C THR A 72 -6.89 -13.31 8.80
N LEU A 73 -5.98 -12.34 8.71
CA LEU A 73 -4.55 -12.54 8.88
C LEU A 73 -4.15 -12.53 10.36
N LYS A 74 -3.10 -13.27 10.67
CA LYS A 74 -2.51 -13.29 12.02
C LYS A 74 -1.60 -12.07 12.22
N HIS A 75 -1.46 -11.66 13.47
CA HIS A 75 -0.47 -10.65 13.85
C HIS A 75 0.94 -11.08 13.44
N HIS A 76 1.76 -10.13 13.02
CA HIS A 76 3.16 -10.33 12.67
C HIS A 76 3.42 -11.36 11.56
N GLN A 77 2.53 -11.44 10.56
CA GLN A 77 2.60 -12.43 9.48
C GLN A 77 3.50 -11.98 8.32
N PHE A 78 3.57 -10.68 8.04
CA PHE A 78 4.31 -10.12 6.90
C PHE A 78 5.46 -9.23 7.35
N ASP A 79 6.51 -9.16 6.49
CA ASP A 79 7.67 -8.29 6.68
C ASP A 79 7.52 -6.96 5.94
N PHE A 80 6.69 -6.91 4.91
CA PHE A 80 6.42 -5.71 4.14
C PHE A 80 4.96 -5.72 3.64
N ILE A 81 4.22 -4.65 3.90
CA ILE A 81 2.85 -4.47 3.40
C ILE A 81 2.80 -3.20 2.56
N ILE A 82 2.13 -3.28 1.42
CA ILE A 82 1.89 -2.17 0.49
C ILE A 82 0.38 -1.95 0.44
N LEU A 83 -0.05 -0.71 0.71
CA LEU A 83 -1.42 -0.25 0.63
C LEU A 83 -1.53 0.82 -0.47
N ASP A 84 -2.08 0.45 -1.62
CA ASP A 84 -2.37 1.36 -2.73
C ASP A 84 -3.87 1.38 -3.06
N PRO A 85 -4.70 1.86 -2.11
CA PRO A 85 -6.15 1.84 -2.28
C PRO A 85 -6.61 2.84 -3.35
N PRO A 86 -7.75 2.58 -3.99
CA PRO A 86 -8.39 3.56 -4.84
C PRO A 86 -8.77 4.82 -4.02
N ALA A 87 -9.05 5.92 -4.70
CA ALA A 87 -9.48 7.15 -4.02
C ALA A 87 -10.77 6.92 -3.22
N PHE A 88 -10.68 6.92 -1.89
CA PHE A 88 -11.83 6.73 -1.00
C PHE A 88 -12.75 7.94 -0.95
N THR A 89 -12.31 9.10 -1.47
CA THR A 89 -13.17 10.27 -1.59
C THR A 89 -12.94 11.01 -2.91
N LYS A 90 -14.06 11.49 -3.48
CA LYS A 90 -14.08 12.36 -4.66
C LYS A 90 -14.68 13.73 -4.35
N SER A 91 -14.94 14.03 -3.07
CA SER A 91 -15.54 15.32 -2.67
C SER A 91 -15.19 15.68 -1.22
N ARG A 92 -15.22 16.98 -0.89
CA ARG A 92 -15.02 17.46 0.48
C ARG A 92 -16.04 16.89 1.48
N ARG A 93 -17.26 16.61 1.03
CA ARG A 93 -18.35 16.09 1.88
C ARG A 93 -18.07 14.68 2.43
N THR A 94 -17.25 13.90 1.76
CA THR A 94 -16.96 12.50 2.12
C THR A 94 -15.56 12.30 2.69
N VAL A 95 -14.80 13.39 2.93
CA VAL A 95 -13.42 13.34 3.43
C VAL A 95 -13.32 12.61 4.76
N MET A 96 -14.21 12.88 5.73
CA MET A 96 -14.15 12.20 7.04
C MET A 96 -14.47 10.71 6.96
N LYS A 97 -15.36 10.32 6.02
CA LYS A 97 -15.59 8.89 5.75
C LYS A 97 -14.34 8.21 5.17
N ALA A 98 -13.67 8.90 4.24
CA ALA A 98 -12.42 8.42 3.68
C ALA A 98 -11.31 8.35 4.73
N TYR A 99 -11.19 9.36 5.59
CA TYR A 99 -10.26 9.38 6.72
C TYR A 99 -10.38 8.12 7.58
N ASN A 100 -11.61 7.77 7.98
CA ASN A 100 -11.86 6.57 8.77
C ASN A 100 -11.52 5.28 8.01
N GLY A 101 -11.79 5.23 6.71
CA GLY A 101 -11.42 4.10 5.84
C GLY A 101 -9.90 3.92 5.75
N TYR A 102 -9.16 5.01 5.47
CA TYR A 102 -7.70 4.99 5.47
C TYR A 102 -7.12 4.63 6.83
N LYS A 103 -7.68 5.18 7.92
CA LYS A 103 -7.25 4.86 9.29
C LYS A 103 -7.41 3.37 9.58
N ARG A 104 -8.60 2.81 9.33
CA ARG A 104 -8.88 1.39 9.55
C ARG A 104 -7.91 0.49 8.81
N ILE A 105 -7.71 0.71 7.51
CA ILE A 105 -6.85 -0.17 6.72
C ILE A 105 -5.37 -0.08 7.12
N ASN A 106 -4.89 1.11 7.48
CA ASN A 106 -3.53 1.28 7.98
C ASN A 106 -3.34 0.61 9.34
N MET A 107 -4.32 0.69 10.26
CA MET A 107 -4.30 -0.02 11.53
C MET A 107 -4.25 -1.54 11.33
N GLN A 108 -5.13 -2.09 10.48
CA GLN A 108 -5.13 -3.51 10.13
C GLN A 108 -3.76 -3.96 9.60
N ALA A 109 -3.17 -3.21 8.67
CA ALA A 109 -1.84 -3.50 8.13
C ALA A 109 -0.74 -3.47 9.21
N MET A 110 -0.77 -2.47 10.10
CA MET A 110 0.20 -2.37 11.20
C MET A 110 0.12 -3.56 12.17
N HIS A 111 -1.07 -4.08 12.45
CA HIS A 111 -1.26 -5.29 13.28
C HIS A 111 -0.67 -6.55 12.64
N VAL A 112 -0.72 -6.64 11.31
CA VAL A 112 -0.24 -7.81 10.55
C VAL A 112 1.27 -7.75 10.30
N LEU A 113 1.88 -6.57 10.36
CA LEU A 113 3.32 -6.39 10.18
C LEU A 113 4.13 -6.89 11.38
N ARG A 114 5.29 -7.48 11.09
CA ARG A 114 6.30 -7.81 12.10
C ARG A 114 7.02 -6.56 12.59
N GLY A 115 7.50 -6.60 13.82
CA GLY A 115 8.44 -5.59 14.32
C GLY A 115 9.66 -5.47 13.40
N GLY A 116 10.07 -4.25 13.05
CA GLY A 116 11.09 -3.99 12.04
C GLY A 116 10.62 -4.08 10.59
N GLY A 117 9.35 -4.47 10.35
CA GLY A 117 8.76 -4.56 9.02
C GLY A 117 8.47 -3.20 8.37
N TYR A 118 8.16 -3.21 7.09
CA TYR A 118 7.90 -1.99 6.32
C TYR A 118 6.42 -1.85 5.97
N LEU A 119 5.91 -0.63 6.06
CA LEU A 119 4.61 -0.21 5.56
C LEU A 119 4.80 0.81 4.45
N ALA A 120 4.41 0.47 3.22
CA ALA A 120 4.19 1.45 2.16
C ALA A 120 2.70 1.77 2.12
N THR A 121 2.34 3.03 2.22
CA THR A 121 0.94 3.45 2.19
C THR A 121 0.77 4.71 1.37
N CYS A 122 -0.30 4.77 0.58
CA CYS A 122 -0.56 5.93 -0.25
C CYS A 122 -2.02 6.34 -0.29
N SER A 123 -2.23 7.55 -0.79
CA SER A 123 -3.53 8.07 -1.16
C SER A 123 -3.42 8.88 -2.44
N CYS A 124 -4.25 8.55 -3.43
CA CYS A 124 -4.47 9.33 -4.63
C CYS A 124 -5.69 10.25 -4.52
N SER A 125 -6.32 10.36 -3.35
CA SER A 125 -7.48 11.23 -3.12
C SER A 125 -7.03 12.69 -3.00
N ARG A 126 -7.49 13.55 -3.94
CA ARG A 126 -7.21 14.99 -3.93
C ARG A 126 -7.64 15.67 -2.62
N TYR A 127 -8.82 15.33 -2.12
CA TYR A 127 -9.40 15.94 -0.91
C TYR A 127 -8.83 15.39 0.40
N MET A 128 -8.06 14.32 0.36
CA MET A 128 -7.25 13.85 1.47
C MET A 128 -5.89 14.56 1.41
N GLU A 129 -5.83 15.78 1.93
CA GLU A 129 -4.61 16.61 1.94
C GLU A 129 -3.48 15.94 2.72
N CYS A 130 -2.22 16.32 2.46
CA CYS A 130 -1.04 15.69 3.08
C CYS A 130 -1.13 15.73 4.60
N ASP A 131 -1.40 16.91 5.19
CA ASP A 131 -1.46 17.09 6.65
C ASP A 131 -2.53 16.20 7.29
N LEU A 132 -3.69 16.07 6.61
CA LEU A 132 -4.77 15.21 7.08
C LEU A 132 -4.42 13.72 6.99
N PHE A 133 -3.73 13.32 5.92
CA PHE A 133 -3.27 11.93 5.76
C PHE A 133 -2.19 11.58 6.79
N GLU A 134 -1.23 12.47 7.02
CA GLU A 134 -0.21 12.31 8.05
C GLU A 134 -0.80 12.27 9.47
N LYS A 135 -1.77 13.15 9.76
CA LYS A 135 -2.49 13.10 11.03
C LYS A 135 -3.15 11.74 11.24
N MET A 136 -3.84 11.25 10.22
CA MET A 136 -4.49 9.92 10.23
C MET A 136 -3.48 8.80 10.53
N LEU A 137 -2.30 8.82 9.89
CA LEU A 137 -1.26 7.81 10.10
C LEU A 137 -0.70 7.86 11.53
N ARG A 138 -0.49 9.05 12.10
CA ARG A 138 -0.04 9.21 13.50
C ARG A 138 -1.08 8.66 14.47
N GLU A 139 -2.36 8.96 14.26
CA GLU A 139 -3.44 8.42 15.10
C GLU A 139 -3.56 6.90 14.98
N ALA A 140 -3.48 6.36 13.75
CA ALA A 140 -3.50 4.92 13.52
C ALA A 140 -2.36 4.20 14.26
N ALA A 141 -1.13 4.72 14.15
CA ALA A 141 0.03 4.18 14.83
C ALA A 141 -0.10 4.22 16.36
N GLN A 142 -0.61 5.34 16.90
CA GLN A 142 -0.84 5.50 18.33
C GLN A 142 -1.87 4.49 18.86
N GLU A 143 -2.96 4.27 18.13
CA GLU A 143 -4.00 3.31 18.53
C GLU A 143 -3.51 1.86 18.47
N VAL A 144 -2.66 1.53 17.51
CA VAL A 144 -2.02 0.20 17.40
C VAL A 144 -0.89 0.01 18.41
N GLY A 145 -0.32 1.10 18.94
CA GLY A 145 0.80 1.08 19.88
C GLY A 145 2.15 0.85 19.20
N VAL A 146 2.33 1.32 17.96
CA VAL A 146 3.59 1.21 17.21
C VAL A 146 4.18 2.58 16.90
N THR A 147 5.48 2.63 16.67
CA THR A 147 6.18 3.83 16.18
C THR A 147 6.49 3.69 14.69
N LEU A 148 6.18 4.72 13.91
CA LEU A 148 6.48 4.80 12.49
C LEU A 148 7.78 5.57 12.27
N LYS A 149 8.83 4.89 11.84
CA LYS A 149 10.07 5.53 11.38
C LYS A 149 9.96 5.78 9.88
N GLN A 150 9.89 7.05 9.46
CA GLN A 150 9.78 7.41 8.06
C GLN A 150 11.08 7.07 7.31
N ILE A 151 10.96 6.25 6.26
CA ILE A 151 12.06 5.87 5.36
C ILE A 151 12.04 6.73 4.10
N SER A 152 10.85 6.98 3.55
CA SER A 152 10.70 7.76 2.33
C SER A 152 9.34 8.44 2.28
N VAL A 153 9.30 9.59 1.64
CA VAL A 153 8.06 10.26 1.21
C VAL A 153 8.21 10.69 -0.22
N THR A 154 7.18 10.45 -1.03
CA THR A 154 7.14 10.86 -2.43
C THR A 154 5.76 11.43 -2.73
N GLN A 155 5.72 12.64 -3.24
CA GLN A 155 4.50 13.34 -3.66
C GLN A 155 4.34 13.37 -5.18
N LYS A 156 5.38 12.99 -5.90
CA LYS A 156 5.41 12.98 -7.38
C LYS A 156 6.26 11.83 -7.88
N ASN A 157 5.90 11.33 -9.04
CA ASN A 157 6.68 10.35 -9.77
C ASN A 157 6.70 10.72 -11.26
N ALA A 158 7.53 10.08 -12.07
CA ALA A 158 7.65 10.40 -13.50
C ALA A 158 6.32 10.20 -14.26
N ASP A 159 5.50 9.23 -13.83
CA ASP A 159 4.17 8.92 -14.35
C ASP A 159 3.04 9.75 -13.70
N HIS A 160 3.33 10.49 -12.63
CA HIS A 160 2.42 11.42 -11.96
C HIS A 160 3.09 12.78 -11.75
N PRO A 161 3.36 13.55 -12.84
CA PRO A 161 4.04 14.83 -12.74
C PRO A 161 3.16 15.88 -12.08
N ILE A 162 3.77 16.74 -11.25
CA ILE A 162 3.09 17.91 -10.70
C ILE A 162 3.23 19.06 -11.69
N LEU A 163 2.11 19.62 -12.12
CA LEU A 163 2.06 20.85 -12.91
C LEU A 163 1.97 22.04 -11.96
N TRP A 164 2.95 22.94 -12.00
CA TRP A 164 3.07 24.04 -11.06
C TRP A 164 1.94 25.07 -11.09
N ASN A 165 1.21 25.13 -12.19
CA ASN A 165 0.02 25.97 -12.37
C ASN A 165 -1.30 25.23 -12.13
N MET A 166 -1.27 23.99 -11.67
CA MET A 166 -2.44 23.14 -11.40
C MET A 166 -2.27 22.44 -10.05
N GLU A 167 -2.77 23.02 -8.97
CA GLU A 167 -2.73 22.44 -7.63
C GLU A 167 -3.33 21.03 -7.57
N GLU A 168 -4.32 20.77 -8.44
CA GLU A 168 -4.96 19.46 -8.56
C GLU A 168 -4.01 18.32 -8.94
N SER A 169 -2.89 18.62 -9.57
CA SER A 169 -1.89 17.62 -9.95
C SER A 169 -1.06 17.13 -8.76
N SER A 170 -1.09 17.83 -7.61
CA SER A 170 -0.40 17.46 -6.36
C SER A 170 -1.28 16.60 -5.46
N TYR A 171 -1.83 15.50 -5.98
CA TYR A 171 -2.76 14.64 -5.25
C TYR A 171 -2.15 13.36 -4.68
N LEU A 172 -1.00 12.92 -5.19
CA LEU A 172 -0.36 11.67 -4.77
C LEU A 172 0.43 11.88 -3.48
N LYS A 173 0.18 11.02 -2.51
CA LYS A 173 0.93 10.90 -1.26
C LYS A 173 1.38 9.45 -1.13
N PHE A 174 2.67 9.20 -1.12
CA PHE A 174 3.24 7.87 -0.96
C PHE A 174 4.30 7.90 0.12
N TYR A 175 4.09 7.15 1.18
CA TYR A 175 4.98 7.06 2.34
C TYR A 175 5.48 5.64 2.50
N ILE A 176 6.72 5.49 2.90
CA ILE A 176 7.26 4.21 3.39
C ILE A 176 7.77 4.42 4.80
N PHE A 177 7.29 3.60 5.72
CA PHE A 177 7.70 3.57 7.12
C PHE A 177 8.32 2.22 7.46
N GLN A 178 9.19 2.22 8.48
CA GLN A 178 9.56 1.04 9.22
C GLN A 178 8.84 1.06 10.57
N ILE A 179 8.25 -0.07 10.97
CA ILE A 179 7.64 -0.25 12.28
C ILE A 179 8.75 -0.49 13.32
N VAL A 180 8.78 0.29 14.39
CA VAL A 180 9.74 0.16 15.49
C VAL A 180 9.04 0.17 16.83
#